data_d41b1b9ca80ae5ac22a0928ce9826034
#
_entry.id   d41b1b9ca80ae5ac22a0928ce9826034
#
_cell.length_a   1.000
_cell.length_b   1.000
_cell.length_c   1.000
_cell.angle_alpha   90.00
_cell.angle_beta   90.00
_cell.angle_gamma   90.00
#
_symmetry.space_group_name_H-M   'P 1'
#
loop_
_entity.id
_entity.type
_entity.pdbx_description
1 polymer ?
#
loop_
_entity_poly.entity_id
_entity_poly.type
_entity_poly.pdbx_seq_one_letter_code
_entity_poly.pdbx_strand_id
1 'polypeptide(L)'
;MKKLLNYLLILTFILFLSACGGGEEDTSGAGEESDSSETSDETTEETDEGSGETIIWKMGHLSNEDHQWHKTAEKFAELVSEKTDGQLQIEIYPNEQLGSETEVLNGIGAGTVDMTISGETMQNWAPEAALMAVPYAFTGQEHLQSIVEGDIGTEIEEAIKEGVGVTPLYYHIRAPRNLTSNDPIESPEDLDGFKMRVPNVPLFMDVWEAAGARPQVMDFSEVFTGLQQGVIDGQENPVDLILSGSLSEVQDYVNVTEHVYSWIYVVVGNDQFNELSEEMQTAVQEAAEEAQTFGLDLYETETADIEQELKDQGMEFIEVDQEAFAEAMQEAVQESLTDEQLELYEKIQEAAK
;
A
#
# COMPACT_ATOMS: atom_id res chain seq x y z
N MET A 1 -46.87 -37.33 0.43
CA MET A 1 -48.05 -36.99 1.28
C MET A 1 -47.66 -35.85 2.19
N LYS A 2 -48.37 -34.70 2.01
CA LYS A 2 -48.71 -33.68 3.02
C LYS A 2 -47.55 -32.91 3.62
N LYS A 3 -47.43 -31.69 3.53
CA LYS A 3 -48.15 -30.38 3.41
C LYS A 3 -47.27 -29.41 4.16
N LEU A 4 -46.73 -28.33 3.55
CA LEU A 4 -47.22 -26.95 3.62
C LEU A 4 -47.65 -26.50 5.04
N LEU A 5 -46.95 -25.51 5.56
CA LEU A 5 -47.58 -24.36 6.17
C LEU A 5 -46.69 -23.11 6.22
N ASN A 6 -47.14 -22.13 5.45
CA ASN A 6 -46.83 -20.70 5.53
C ASN A 6 -47.19 -20.10 6.89
N TYR A 7 -46.56 -18.96 7.22
CA TYR A 7 -47.12 -17.69 7.77
C TYR A 7 -45.95 -16.73 7.93
N LEU A 8 -45.76 -15.68 7.19
CA LEU A 8 -46.49 -14.40 6.99
C LEU A 8 -46.84 -13.71 8.32
N LEU A 9 -46.13 -12.65 8.65
CA LEU A 9 -46.57 -11.53 9.50
C LEU A 9 -45.67 -10.33 9.16
N ILE A 10 -46.10 -9.43 8.26
CA ILE A 10 -46.93 -8.19 8.44
C ILE A 10 -46.17 -7.14 9.26
N LEU A 11 -45.66 -6.21 8.51
CA LEU A 11 -45.70 -4.74 8.53
C LEU A 11 -46.42 -4.08 9.71
N THR A 12 -45.73 -3.19 10.42
CA THR A 12 -46.35 -2.05 11.05
C THR A 12 -45.52 -0.78 10.89
N PHE A 13 -46.04 0.05 10.03
CA PHE A 13 -45.70 1.43 9.74
C PHE A 13 -46.37 2.30 10.79
N ILE A 14 -45.64 3.13 11.51
CA ILE A 14 -46.23 4.22 12.28
C ILE A 14 -45.57 5.52 11.87
N LEU A 15 -46.31 6.26 11.04
CA LEU A 15 -46.19 7.71 10.84
C LEU A 15 -46.68 8.46 12.07
N PHE A 16 -45.92 9.44 12.53
CA PHE A 16 -46.48 10.56 13.27
C PHE A 16 -46.12 11.86 12.56
N LEU A 17 -47.14 12.40 11.89
CA LEU A 17 -47.27 13.82 11.56
C LEU A 17 -48.16 14.48 12.62
N SER A 18 -47.74 15.67 13.08
CA SER A 18 -48.62 16.78 13.50
C SER A 18 -47.71 17.96 13.76
N ALA A 19 -47.64 18.98 13.00
CA ALA A 19 -48.59 20.00 12.54
C ALA A 19 -48.90 21.07 13.60
N CYS A 20 -48.43 22.30 13.25
CA CYS A 20 -49.09 23.62 13.31
C CYS A 20 -49.52 24.25 14.64
N GLY A 21 -49.20 25.54 14.69
CA GLY A 21 -49.86 26.65 15.39
C GLY A 21 -48.80 27.61 15.95
N GLY A 22 -48.53 28.81 15.51
CA GLY A 22 -49.38 29.88 15.03
C GLY A 22 -49.66 30.86 16.16
N GLY A 23 -49.15 32.09 16.09
CA GLY A 23 -49.53 33.15 17.01
C GLY A 23 -48.59 34.33 16.99
N GLU A 24 -49.00 35.34 16.26
CA GLU A 24 -48.46 36.71 16.12
C GLU A 24 -48.68 37.54 17.38
N GLU A 25 -48.01 38.70 17.31
CA GLU A 25 -48.26 40.07 17.80
C GLU A 25 -47.39 40.51 18.99
N ASP A 26 -46.54 41.42 18.73
CA ASP A 26 -46.58 42.87 18.50
C ASP A 26 -46.32 43.67 19.79
N THR A 27 -45.51 44.64 19.63
CA THR A 27 -45.45 46.04 20.04
C THR A 27 -44.20 46.52 20.79
N SER A 28 -43.46 47.32 20.05
CA SER A 28 -43.03 48.72 20.33
C SER A 28 -42.49 49.12 21.70
N GLY A 29 -41.37 49.84 21.63
CA GLY A 29 -41.01 50.81 22.68
C GLY A 29 -39.60 51.35 22.59
N ALA A 30 -39.47 52.45 21.96
CA ALA A 30 -38.49 53.44 21.81
C ALA A 30 -37.78 53.96 23.10
N GLY A 31 -36.58 54.54 22.91
CA GLY A 31 -35.99 55.53 23.78
C GLY A 31 -34.47 55.38 23.89
N GLU A 32 -33.70 55.98 23.06
CA GLU A 32 -33.00 57.28 23.20
C GLU A 32 -31.92 57.30 24.25
N GLU A 33 -30.77 57.55 23.67
CA GLU A 33 -29.75 58.61 23.77
C GLU A 33 -28.62 58.42 24.78
N SER A 34 -27.47 58.52 24.20
CA SER A 34 -26.28 59.39 24.28
C SER A 34 -25.35 59.05 25.40
N ASP A 35 -24.07 59.11 25.29
CA ASP A 35 -23.12 60.12 24.76
C ASP A 35 -21.67 59.62 24.94
N SER A 36 -20.87 59.93 23.96
CA SER A 36 -19.50 60.39 23.91
C SER A 36 -18.34 59.72 24.70
N SER A 37 -17.34 59.47 23.91
CA SER A 37 -15.88 59.78 24.03
C SER A 37 -15.07 58.76 24.84
N GLU A 38 -13.94 58.31 24.43
CA GLU A 38 -12.78 58.93 23.82
C GLU A 38 -11.84 57.87 23.21
N THR A 39 -11.20 58.27 22.17
CA THR A 39 -10.09 57.73 21.44
C THR A 39 -8.98 57.19 22.34
N SER A 40 -8.54 55.95 22.13
CA SER A 40 -7.15 55.56 22.24
C SER A 40 -6.79 54.64 21.08
N ASP A 41 -6.02 55.22 20.20
CA ASP A 41 -5.36 54.62 19.05
C ASP A 41 -4.27 53.70 19.61
N GLU A 42 -4.54 52.42 19.68
CA GLU A 42 -3.51 51.37 19.80
C GLU A 42 -3.51 50.64 18.46
N THR A 43 -2.55 51.05 17.65
CA THR A 43 -2.13 50.33 16.45
C THR A 43 -1.57 49.00 16.89
N THR A 44 -2.43 48.00 16.98
CA THR A 44 -2.00 46.61 16.96
C THR A 44 -1.61 46.33 15.53
N GLU A 45 -0.33 46.19 15.26
CA GLU A 45 0.16 45.51 14.09
C GLU A 45 -0.41 44.09 14.16
N GLU A 46 -1.51 43.81 13.48
CA GLU A 46 -1.90 42.49 13.08
C GLU A 46 -0.76 42.00 12.17
N THR A 47 0.12 41.17 12.73
CA THR A 47 0.90 40.27 11.92
C THR A 47 -0.12 39.42 11.18
N ASP A 48 -0.24 39.65 9.90
CA ASP A 48 -0.90 38.77 8.93
C ASP A 48 -0.17 37.42 8.98
N GLU A 49 -0.53 36.59 9.95
CA GLU A 49 -0.23 35.16 9.91
C GLU A 49 -1.11 34.64 8.76
N GLY A 50 -0.47 34.40 7.63
CA GLY A 50 -1.08 33.88 6.44
C GLY A 50 -1.84 32.61 6.76
N SER A 51 -3.15 32.72 6.99
CA SER A 51 -4.07 31.60 7.03
C SER A 51 -4.30 31.06 5.60
N GLY A 52 -3.26 30.49 5.02
CA GLY A 52 -3.43 29.60 3.88
C GLY A 52 -4.31 28.42 4.33
N GLU A 53 -5.25 28.02 3.48
CA GLU A 53 -6.04 26.82 3.72
C GLU A 53 -5.10 25.62 3.83
N THR A 54 -5.20 24.85 4.92
CA THR A 54 -4.37 23.64 5.13
C THR A 54 -4.73 22.61 4.07
N ILE A 55 -3.73 22.14 3.34
CA ILE A 55 -3.87 21.05 2.38
C ILE A 55 -3.80 19.74 3.16
N ILE A 56 -4.73 18.82 2.92
CA ILE A 56 -4.74 17.50 3.54
C ILE A 56 -4.63 16.45 2.44
N TRP A 57 -3.56 15.65 2.49
CA TRP A 57 -3.41 14.47 1.65
C TRP A 57 -3.84 13.22 2.39
N LYS A 58 -4.53 12.32 1.70
CA LYS A 58 -4.93 11.01 2.20
C LYS A 58 -4.01 9.95 1.63
N MET A 59 -3.39 9.16 2.50
CA MET A 59 -2.50 8.06 2.16
C MET A 59 -3.10 6.73 2.58
N GLY A 60 -3.42 5.86 1.61
CA GLY A 60 -3.88 4.49 1.88
C GLY A 60 -2.76 3.46 1.73
N HIS A 61 -2.73 2.43 2.58
CA HIS A 61 -1.86 1.27 2.40
C HIS A 61 -2.44 -0.01 3.01
N LEU A 62 -1.88 -1.17 2.62
CA LEU A 62 -2.42 -2.49 2.97
C LEU A 62 -1.99 -3.03 4.34
N SER A 63 -0.82 -2.60 4.87
CA SER A 63 -0.27 -3.12 6.12
C SER A 63 -0.98 -2.57 7.36
N ASN A 64 -0.80 -3.24 8.51
CA ASN A 64 -1.31 -2.76 9.79
C ASN A 64 -0.44 -1.63 10.38
N GLU A 65 -0.86 -1.07 11.53
CA GLU A 65 -0.19 0.05 12.19
C GLU A 65 1.17 -0.32 12.81
N ASP A 66 1.41 -1.59 13.12
CA ASP A 66 2.68 -2.05 13.70
C ASP A 66 3.77 -2.28 12.64
N HIS A 67 3.39 -2.30 11.36
CA HIS A 67 4.30 -2.54 10.25
C HIS A 67 5.26 -1.37 10.00
N GLN A 68 6.50 -1.68 9.61
CA GLN A 68 7.54 -0.67 9.32
C GLN A 68 7.10 0.39 8.28
N TRP A 69 6.25 0.02 7.31
CA TRP A 69 5.74 0.98 6.32
C TRP A 69 4.84 2.04 6.96
N HIS A 70 3.96 1.62 7.89
CA HIS A 70 3.10 2.55 8.62
C HIS A 70 3.92 3.52 9.49
N LYS A 71 4.85 2.98 10.27
CA LYS A 71 5.76 3.77 11.12
C LYS A 71 6.56 4.79 10.30
N THR A 72 7.04 4.38 9.11
CA THR A 72 7.75 5.28 8.20
C THR A 72 6.83 6.33 7.59
N ALA A 73 5.59 5.95 7.24
CA ALA A 73 4.59 6.89 6.75
C ALA A 73 4.20 7.93 7.81
N GLU A 74 4.06 7.54 9.08
CA GLU A 74 3.84 8.46 10.19
C GLU A 74 5.03 9.43 10.34
N LYS A 75 6.27 8.92 10.26
CA LYS A 75 7.47 9.77 10.30
C LYS A 75 7.51 10.75 9.13
N PHE A 76 7.16 10.30 7.93
CA PHE A 76 7.05 11.16 6.76
C PHE A 76 6.00 12.25 6.95
N ALA A 77 4.81 11.91 7.44
CA ALA A 77 3.72 12.84 7.71
C ALA A 77 4.12 13.90 8.75
N GLU A 78 4.82 13.50 9.83
CA GLU A 78 5.39 14.41 10.83
C GLU A 78 6.35 15.42 10.18
N LEU A 79 7.33 14.91 9.40
CA LEU A 79 8.35 15.73 8.75
C LEU A 79 7.75 16.71 7.72
N VAL A 80 6.77 16.26 6.92
CA VAL A 80 6.05 17.12 5.98
C VAL A 80 5.34 18.25 6.71
N SER A 81 4.61 17.93 7.79
CA SER A 81 3.92 18.94 8.60
C SER A 81 4.91 19.95 9.22
N GLU A 82 6.03 19.47 9.76
CA GLU A 82 7.07 20.34 10.33
C GLU A 82 7.70 21.27 9.28
N LYS A 83 8.09 20.71 8.12
CA LYS A 83 8.78 21.47 7.06
C LYS A 83 7.87 22.44 6.28
N THR A 84 6.56 22.25 6.36
CA THR A 84 5.55 23.12 5.73
C THR A 84 4.84 24.03 6.74
N ASP A 85 5.32 24.14 7.98
CA ASP A 85 4.66 24.90 9.05
C ASP A 85 3.17 24.53 9.21
N GLY A 86 2.82 23.24 9.01
CA GLY A 86 1.46 22.71 9.12
C GLY A 86 0.54 23.04 7.94
N GLN A 87 1.05 23.63 6.86
CA GLN A 87 0.25 23.95 5.67
C GLN A 87 -0.09 22.71 4.85
N LEU A 88 0.72 21.65 4.90
CA LEU A 88 0.43 20.34 4.33
C LEU A 88 0.42 19.29 5.44
N GLN A 89 -0.65 18.49 5.49
CA GLN A 89 -0.83 17.40 6.43
C GLN A 89 -1.16 16.11 5.67
N ILE A 90 -0.71 14.96 6.20
CA ILE A 90 -0.99 13.66 5.61
C ILE A 90 -1.79 12.82 6.61
N GLU A 91 -2.99 12.41 6.21
CA GLU A 91 -3.82 11.46 6.95
C GLU A 91 -3.57 10.05 6.43
N ILE A 92 -3.14 9.14 7.31
CA ILE A 92 -2.75 7.76 6.95
C ILE A 92 -3.88 6.80 7.28
N TYR A 93 -4.21 5.93 6.33
CA TYR A 93 -5.28 4.94 6.39
C TYR A 93 -4.72 3.53 6.15
N PRO A 94 -4.36 2.79 7.23
CA PRO A 94 -3.83 1.44 7.15
C PRO A 94 -4.91 0.39 6.82
N ASN A 95 -4.50 -0.89 6.65
CA ASN A 95 -5.40 -2.04 6.51
C ASN A 95 -6.41 -1.90 5.36
N GLU A 96 -6.01 -1.33 4.22
CA GLU A 96 -6.89 -1.13 3.05
C GLU A 96 -8.19 -0.34 3.36
N GLN A 97 -8.16 0.58 4.35
CA GLN A 97 -9.35 1.37 4.73
C GLN A 97 -9.85 2.27 3.59
N LEU A 98 -9.00 2.66 2.65
CA LEU A 98 -9.37 3.44 1.46
C LEU A 98 -9.59 2.57 0.21
N GLY A 99 -9.54 1.25 0.35
CA GLY A 99 -9.65 0.27 -0.73
C GLY A 99 -8.37 -0.53 -0.93
N SER A 100 -8.44 -1.54 -1.80
CA SER A 100 -7.28 -2.32 -2.21
C SER A 100 -6.23 -1.44 -2.93
N GLU A 101 -4.99 -1.95 -3.06
CA GLU A 101 -3.90 -1.21 -3.71
C GLU A 101 -4.29 -0.71 -5.11
N THR A 102 -4.98 -1.56 -5.89
CA THR A 102 -5.51 -1.20 -7.22
C THR A 102 -6.57 -0.10 -7.15
N GLU A 103 -7.49 -0.16 -6.18
CA GLU A 103 -8.53 0.86 -6.00
C GLU A 103 -7.94 2.19 -5.54
N VAL A 104 -6.93 2.18 -4.67
CA VAL A 104 -6.24 3.39 -4.22
C VAL A 104 -5.48 4.04 -5.37
N LEU A 105 -4.73 3.28 -6.19
CA LEU A 105 -4.05 3.81 -7.38
C LEU A 105 -5.04 4.46 -8.36
N ASN A 106 -6.19 3.81 -8.62
CA ASN A 106 -7.27 4.41 -9.41
C ASN A 106 -7.85 5.65 -8.75
N GLY A 107 -7.96 5.64 -7.41
CA GLY A 107 -8.45 6.76 -6.60
C GLY A 107 -7.56 7.99 -6.70
N ILE A 108 -6.23 7.81 -6.79
CA ILE A 108 -5.26 8.90 -7.01
C ILE A 108 -5.53 9.58 -8.35
N GLY A 109 -5.67 8.79 -9.43
CA GLY A 109 -6.00 9.33 -10.75
C GLY A 109 -7.37 10.01 -10.82
N ALA A 110 -8.30 9.67 -9.90
CA ALA A 110 -9.61 10.29 -9.78
C ALA A 110 -9.65 11.47 -8.77
N GLY A 111 -8.57 11.76 -8.06
CA GLY A 111 -8.48 12.83 -7.05
C GLY A 111 -9.28 12.56 -5.77
N THR A 112 -9.54 11.29 -5.41
CA THR A 112 -10.25 10.89 -4.18
C THR A 112 -9.31 10.45 -3.06
N VAL A 113 -8.11 10.04 -3.43
CA VAL A 113 -6.96 9.71 -2.58
C VAL A 113 -5.75 10.41 -3.18
N ASP A 114 -4.73 10.71 -2.38
CA ASP A 114 -3.58 11.48 -2.83
C ASP A 114 -2.31 10.66 -2.91
N MET A 115 -2.15 9.65 -2.03
CA MET A 115 -0.93 8.89 -1.84
C MET A 115 -1.20 7.42 -1.56
N THR A 116 -0.20 6.59 -1.88
CA THR A 116 -0.18 5.17 -1.49
C THR A 116 1.24 4.63 -1.38
N ILE A 117 1.34 3.39 -0.89
CA ILE A 117 2.54 2.56 -0.96
C ILE A 117 2.24 1.47 -1.99
N SER A 118 3.03 1.40 -3.07
CA SER A 118 2.81 0.44 -4.16
C SER A 118 4.11 0.04 -4.83
N GLY A 119 4.10 -1.12 -5.44
CA GLY A 119 5.24 -1.70 -6.12
C GLY A 119 4.87 -2.33 -7.45
N GLU A 120 5.10 -3.62 -7.54
CA GLU A 120 4.88 -4.45 -8.73
C GLU A 120 3.44 -4.39 -9.28
N THR A 121 2.45 -4.04 -8.46
CA THR A 121 1.05 -3.83 -8.89
C THR A 121 0.94 -2.72 -9.93
N MET A 122 1.84 -1.74 -9.90
CA MET A 122 1.89 -0.64 -10.87
C MET A 122 2.16 -1.09 -12.31
N GLN A 123 2.62 -2.34 -12.54
CA GLN A 123 2.79 -2.89 -13.90
C GLN A 123 1.49 -2.91 -14.72
N ASN A 124 0.33 -2.83 -14.06
CA ASN A 124 -0.96 -2.74 -14.75
C ASN A 124 -1.14 -1.44 -15.55
N TRP A 125 -0.32 -0.42 -15.26
CA TRP A 125 -0.33 0.89 -15.95
C TRP A 125 1.05 1.25 -16.53
N ALA A 126 2.13 0.83 -15.87
CA ALA A 126 3.52 1.04 -16.28
C ALA A 126 4.20 -0.34 -16.35
N PRO A 127 4.29 -0.97 -17.52
CA PRO A 127 4.83 -2.31 -17.67
C PRO A 127 6.21 -2.52 -17.04
N GLU A 128 7.07 -1.49 -17.05
CA GLU A 128 8.43 -1.52 -16.50
C GLU A 128 8.43 -1.80 -14.98
N ALA A 129 7.33 -1.49 -14.26
CA ALA A 129 7.20 -1.81 -12.85
C ALA A 129 7.20 -3.32 -12.56
N ALA A 130 6.98 -4.19 -13.56
CA ALA A 130 7.17 -5.63 -13.44
C ALA A 130 8.62 -5.97 -13.02
N LEU A 131 9.60 -5.19 -13.47
CA LEU A 131 11.02 -5.41 -13.18
C LEU A 131 11.38 -5.23 -11.70
N MET A 132 10.53 -4.59 -10.92
CA MET A 132 10.70 -4.44 -9.48
C MET A 132 10.62 -5.77 -8.73
N ALA A 133 9.97 -6.79 -9.30
CA ALA A 133 9.63 -8.02 -8.62
C ALA A 133 9.68 -9.26 -9.55
N VAL A 134 10.64 -9.32 -10.48
CA VAL A 134 10.85 -10.52 -11.32
C VAL A 134 11.41 -11.64 -10.45
N PRO A 135 10.81 -12.84 -10.46
CA PRO A 135 11.33 -13.96 -9.70
C PRO A 135 12.77 -14.29 -10.03
N TYR A 136 13.58 -14.46 -8.98
CA TYR A 136 15.00 -14.82 -9.04
C TYR A 136 15.89 -13.87 -9.88
N ALA A 137 15.43 -12.63 -10.11
CA ALA A 137 16.19 -11.61 -10.83
C ALA A 137 17.36 -11.05 -10.02
N PHE A 138 17.18 -10.96 -8.71
CA PHE A 138 18.14 -10.35 -7.79
C PHE A 138 18.84 -11.41 -6.95
N THR A 139 20.14 -11.27 -6.77
CA THR A 139 20.99 -12.21 -6.00
C THR A 139 21.06 -11.87 -4.51
N GLY A 140 20.31 -10.85 -4.08
CA GLY A 140 20.27 -10.38 -2.70
C GLY A 140 20.05 -8.88 -2.61
N GLN A 141 19.99 -8.38 -1.38
CA GLN A 141 19.64 -7.00 -1.07
C GLN A 141 20.64 -5.97 -1.64
N GLU A 142 21.96 -6.23 -1.57
CA GLU A 142 22.96 -5.30 -2.11
C GLU A 142 22.82 -5.12 -3.61
N HIS A 143 22.54 -6.23 -4.34
CA HIS A 143 22.28 -6.17 -5.78
C HIS A 143 21.01 -5.37 -6.06
N LEU A 144 19.90 -5.67 -5.36
CA LEU A 144 18.65 -4.94 -5.48
C LEU A 144 18.85 -3.44 -5.27
N GLN A 145 19.53 -3.03 -4.20
CA GLN A 145 19.76 -1.63 -3.86
C GLN A 145 20.58 -0.92 -4.95
N SER A 146 21.58 -1.59 -5.52
CA SER A 146 22.38 -1.02 -6.61
C SER A 146 21.55 -0.74 -7.88
N ILE A 147 20.50 -1.52 -8.12
CA ILE A 147 19.56 -1.31 -9.24
C ILE A 147 18.59 -0.17 -8.94
N VAL A 148 18.02 -0.15 -7.75
CA VAL A 148 17.07 0.91 -7.32
C VAL A 148 17.73 2.30 -7.39
N GLU A 149 18.96 2.43 -6.91
CA GLU A 149 19.72 3.68 -6.86
C GLU A 149 20.44 4.01 -8.19
N GLY A 150 20.34 3.14 -9.19
CA GLY A 150 21.00 3.24 -10.47
C GLY A 150 20.11 3.74 -11.62
N ASP A 151 20.69 3.72 -12.83
CA ASP A 151 19.99 4.17 -14.05
C ASP A 151 18.72 3.36 -14.34
N ILE A 152 18.71 2.05 -14.01
CA ILE A 152 17.55 1.17 -14.23
C ILE A 152 16.41 1.57 -13.28
N GLY A 153 16.70 1.85 -11.99
CA GLY A 153 15.72 2.35 -11.04
C GLY A 153 15.10 3.65 -11.53
N THR A 154 15.92 4.59 -12.01
CA THR A 154 15.46 5.86 -12.59
C THR A 154 14.53 5.64 -13.80
N GLU A 155 14.87 4.70 -14.70
CA GLU A 155 14.03 4.38 -15.87
C GLU A 155 12.67 3.81 -15.45
N ILE A 156 12.64 2.96 -14.42
CA ILE A 156 11.39 2.43 -13.85
C ILE A 156 10.56 3.54 -13.19
N GLU A 157 11.19 4.46 -12.44
CA GLU A 157 10.51 5.60 -11.82
C GLU A 157 9.88 6.53 -12.87
N GLU A 158 10.58 6.81 -13.96
CA GLU A 158 10.06 7.63 -15.05
C GLU A 158 8.84 6.96 -15.72
N ALA A 159 8.92 5.64 -15.97
CA ALA A 159 7.81 4.87 -16.50
C ALA A 159 6.59 4.86 -15.57
N ILE A 160 6.80 4.70 -14.26
CA ILE A 160 5.75 4.79 -13.23
C ILE A 160 5.12 6.19 -13.24
N LYS A 161 5.93 7.23 -13.29
CA LYS A 161 5.47 8.62 -13.30
C LYS A 161 4.60 8.94 -14.52
N GLU A 162 4.97 8.43 -15.68
CA GLU A 162 4.23 8.63 -16.93
C GLU A 162 3.00 7.72 -17.05
N GLY A 163 3.15 6.42 -16.75
CA GLY A 163 2.13 5.40 -16.98
C GLY A 163 1.04 5.37 -15.91
N VAL A 164 1.44 5.47 -14.64
CA VAL A 164 0.50 5.44 -13.50
C VAL A 164 -0.04 6.84 -13.19
N GLY A 165 0.73 7.89 -13.48
CA GLY A 165 0.37 9.27 -13.14
C GLY A 165 0.70 9.63 -11.69
N VAL A 166 1.71 9.01 -11.11
CA VAL A 166 2.18 9.25 -9.74
C VAL A 166 3.66 9.61 -9.72
N THR A 167 4.08 10.36 -8.71
CA THR A 167 5.48 10.72 -8.46
C THR A 167 6.00 9.86 -7.30
N PRO A 168 6.99 8.97 -7.52
CA PRO A 168 7.72 8.31 -6.45
C PRO A 168 8.44 9.34 -5.57
N LEU A 169 8.31 9.20 -4.25
CA LEU A 169 8.94 10.10 -3.27
C LEU A 169 10.12 9.42 -2.57
N TYR A 170 9.91 8.19 -2.13
CA TYR A 170 10.95 7.35 -1.52
C TYR A 170 10.56 5.87 -1.66
N TYR A 171 11.51 4.97 -1.41
CA TYR A 171 11.29 3.53 -1.54
C TYR A 171 11.51 2.79 -0.22
N HIS A 172 10.88 1.63 -0.11
CA HIS A 172 11.18 0.62 0.90
C HIS A 172 11.80 -0.61 0.23
N ILE A 173 12.89 -1.12 0.77
CA ILE A 173 13.36 -2.47 0.50
C ILE A 173 12.45 -3.44 1.26
N ARG A 174 12.12 -4.54 0.62
CA ARG A 174 11.31 -5.61 1.21
C ARG A 174 12.18 -6.82 1.57
N ALA A 175 11.78 -7.53 2.62
CA ALA A 175 12.28 -8.88 2.83
C ALA A 175 11.87 -9.77 1.64
N PRO A 176 12.60 -10.87 1.36
CA PRO A 176 12.24 -11.75 0.26
C PRO A 176 10.88 -12.38 0.48
N ARG A 177 10.15 -12.57 -0.63
CA ARG A 177 8.82 -13.18 -0.62
C ARG A 177 8.95 -14.70 -0.50
N ASN A 178 8.14 -15.27 0.37
CA ASN A 178 8.08 -16.70 0.65
C ASN A 178 6.65 -17.23 0.50
N LEU A 179 6.52 -18.49 0.12
CA LEU A 179 5.23 -19.18 0.03
C LEU A 179 4.79 -19.65 1.43
N THR A 180 3.52 -19.41 1.80
CA THR A 180 2.92 -20.05 3.00
C THR A 180 1.93 -21.14 2.64
N SER A 181 1.80 -22.16 3.50
CA SER A 181 0.93 -23.32 3.26
C SER A 181 0.59 -24.03 4.58
N ASN A 182 -0.34 -25.03 4.51
CA ASN A 182 -0.66 -25.93 5.62
C ASN A 182 -0.11 -27.36 5.45
N ASP A 183 0.57 -27.60 4.33
CA ASP A 183 1.40 -28.78 4.09
C ASP A 183 2.78 -28.30 3.59
N PRO A 184 3.89 -28.94 3.93
CA PRO A 184 5.21 -28.53 3.44
C PRO A 184 5.29 -28.58 1.91
N ILE A 185 5.82 -27.52 1.30
CA ILE A 185 6.10 -27.43 -0.14
C ILE A 185 7.63 -27.32 -0.28
N GLU A 186 8.28 -28.38 -0.70
CA GLU A 186 9.74 -28.44 -0.84
C GLU A 186 10.22 -28.20 -2.28
N SER A 187 9.31 -28.42 -3.27
CA SER A 187 9.64 -28.32 -4.69
C SER A 187 8.40 -27.97 -5.53
N PRO A 188 8.54 -27.58 -6.82
CA PRO A 188 7.40 -27.29 -7.71
C PRO A 188 6.43 -28.47 -7.87
N GLU A 189 6.90 -29.72 -7.76
CA GLU A 189 6.05 -30.91 -7.87
C GLU A 189 4.96 -30.96 -6.79
N ASP A 190 5.19 -30.34 -5.62
CA ASP A 190 4.24 -30.28 -4.51
C ASP A 190 3.09 -29.28 -4.77
N LEU A 191 3.21 -28.46 -5.81
CA LEU A 191 2.19 -27.47 -6.18
C LEU A 191 1.04 -28.02 -7.05
N ASP A 192 1.05 -29.32 -7.40
CA ASP A 192 -0.03 -29.87 -8.26
C ASP A 192 -1.42 -29.70 -7.59
N GLY A 193 -2.21 -28.82 -8.17
CA GLY A 193 -3.54 -28.50 -7.69
C GLY A 193 -3.64 -27.49 -6.57
N PHE A 194 -2.50 -26.97 -6.07
CA PHE A 194 -2.41 -25.98 -5.01
C PHE A 194 -3.03 -24.64 -5.42
N LYS A 195 -4.11 -24.25 -4.76
CA LYS A 195 -4.78 -22.96 -5.01
C LYS A 195 -4.02 -21.87 -4.25
N MET A 196 -3.34 -21.05 -4.99
CA MET A 196 -2.49 -20.02 -4.44
C MET A 196 -3.09 -18.64 -4.67
N ARG A 197 -3.12 -17.82 -3.63
CA ARG A 197 -3.42 -16.39 -3.81
C ARG A 197 -2.17 -15.66 -4.28
N VAL A 198 -2.36 -14.81 -5.26
CA VAL A 198 -1.38 -13.79 -5.67
C VAL A 198 -2.03 -12.40 -5.66
N PRO A 199 -1.25 -11.31 -5.54
CA PRO A 199 -1.77 -9.95 -5.76
C PRO A 199 -2.18 -9.75 -7.23
N ASN A 200 -2.78 -8.60 -7.56
CA ASN A 200 -3.13 -8.25 -8.94
C ASN A 200 -1.87 -7.88 -9.76
N VAL A 201 -1.02 -8.88 -9.97
CA VAL A 201 0.28 -8.78 -10.66
C VAL A 201 0.30 -9.84 -11.76
N PRO A 202 0.13 -9.46 -13.05
CA PRO A 202 0.09 -10.40 -14.16
C PRO A 202 1.28 -11.36 -14.20
N LEU A 203 2.50 -10.88 -14.01
CA LEU A 203 3.70 -11.72 -13.97
C LEU A 203 3.58 -12.84 -12.92
N PHE A 204 3.02 -12.56 -11.73
CA PHE A 204 2.90 -13.57 -10.68
C PHE A 204 1.89 -14.65 -11.03
N MET A 205 0.83 -14.31 -11.77
CA MET A 205 -0.09 -15.32 -12.31
C MET A 205 0.65 -16.32 -13.22
N ASP A 206 1.42 -15.79 -14.15
CA ASP A 206 2.10 -16.61 -15.18
C ASP A 206 3.19 -17.51 -14.57
N VAL A 207 4.04 -16.96 -13.67
CA VAL A 207 5.15 -17.71 -13.09
C VAL A 207 4.69 -18.79 -12.10
N TRP A 208 3.64 -18.53 -11.30
CA TRP A 208 3.13 -19.54 -10.38
C TRP A 208 2.30 -20.62 -11.10
N GLU A 209 1.62 -20.28 -12.20
CA GLU A 209 0.99 -21.29 -13.07
C GLU A 209 2.04 -22.18 -13.71
N ALA A 210 3.15 -21.62 -14.21
CA ALA A 210 4.28 -22.36 -14.75
C ALA A 210 4.95 -23.29 -13.71
N ALA A 211 5.04 -22.84 -12.45
CA ALA A 211 5.54 -23.65 -11.35
C ALA A 211 4.56 -24.78 -10.92
N GLY A 212 3.34 -24.85 -11.48
CA GLY A 212 2.37 -25.92 -11.22
C GLY A 212 1.25 -25.57 -10.26
N ALA A 213 1.22 -24.37 -9.69
CA ALA A 213 0.13 -23.90 -8.84
C ALA A 213 -1.10 -23.49 -9.65
N ARG A 214 -2.18 -23.16 -8.94
CA ARG A 214 -3.42 -22.55 -9.49
C ARG A 214 -3.58 -21.15 -8.88
N PRO A 215 -2.87 -20.14 -9.41
CA PRO A 215 -2.91 -18.81 -8.87
C PRO A 215 -4.29 -18.17 -9.06
N GLN A 216 -4.69 -17.38 -8.07
CA GLN A 216 -5.93 -16.62 -8.05
C GLN A 216 -5.65 -15.21 -7.51
N VAL A 217 -6.08 -14.20 -8.23
CA VAL A 217 -5.98 -12.82 -7.76
C VAL A 217 -6.98 -12.58 -6.62
N MET A 218 -6.49 -12.00 -5.52
CA MET A 218 -7.31 -11.64 -4.37
C MET A 218 -6.66 -10.47 -3.63
N ASP A 219 -7.45 -9.50 -3.15
CA ASP A 219 -6.98 -8.38 -2.36
C ASP A 219 -6.41 -8.85 -1.01
N PHE A 220 -5.44 -8.10 -0.44
CA PHE A 220 -4.72 -8.58 0.75
C PHE A 220 -5.64 -8.72 1.96
N SER A 221 -6.59 -7.83 2.14
CA SER A 221 -7.59 -7.89 3.21
C SER A 221 -8.50 -9.13 3.18
N GLU A 222 -8.60 -9.82 2.04
CA GLU A 222 -9.40 -11.03 1.88
C GLU A 222 -8.61 -12.32 2.15
N VAL A 223 -7.25 -12.25 2.16
CA VAL A 223 -6.36 -13.42 2.21
C VAL A 223 -6.60 -14.26 3.46
N PHE A 224 -6.60 -13.66 4.65
CA PHE A 224 -6.83 -14.37 5.91
C PHE A 224 -8.13 -15.17 5.88
N THR A 225 -9.22 -14.55 5.44
CA THR A 225 -10.52 -15.21 5.33
C THR A 225 -10.52 -16.30 4.26
N GLY A 226 -9.87 -16.05 3.12
CA GLY A 226 -9.71 -17.02 2.04
C GLY A 226 -8.99 -18.29 2.49
N LEU A 227 -7.90 -18.15 3.23
CA LEU A 227 -7.15 -19.25 3.86
C LEU A 227 -7.99 -19.97 4.91
N GLN A 228 -8.60 -19.24 5.84
CA GLN A 228 -9.43 -19.80 6.92
C GLN A 228 -10.60 -20.63 6.37
N GLN A 229 -11.18 -20.24 5.24
CA GLN A 229 -12.30 -20.93 4.60
C GLN A 229 -11.87 -22.00 3.59
N GLY A 230 -10.58 -22.16 3.30
CA GLY A 230 -10.06 -23.11 2.31
C GLY A 230 -10.43 -22.74 0.86
N VAL A 231 -10.71 -21.47 0.59
CA VAL A 231 -10.87 -20.96 -0.78
C VAL A 231 -9.54 -21.01 -1.52
N ILE A 232 -8.47 -20.68 -0.82
CA ILE A 232 -7.07 -20.80 -1.21
C ILE A 232 -6.34 -21.70 -0.21
N ASP A 233 -5.30 -22.37 -0.66
CA ASP A 233 -4.49 -23.29 0.13
C ASP A 233 -3.23 -22.59 0.69
N GLY A 234 -2.80 -21.50 0.05
CA GLY A 234 -1.66 -20.68 0.46
C GLY A 234 -1.58 -19.34 -0.26
N GLN A 235 -0.56 -18.59 0.09
CA GLN A 235 -0.23 -17.28 -0.48
C GLN A 235 1.29 -17.07 -0.44
N GLU A 236 1.78 -15.99 -1.04
CA GLU A 236 3.20 -15.62 -1.01
C GLU A 236 3.36 -14.15 -0.59
N ASN A 237 4.27 -13.88 0.31
CA ASN A 237 4.61 -12.53 0.78
C ASN A 237 5.93 -12.54 1.57
N PRO A 238 6.53 -11.37 1.81
CA PRO A 238 7.58 -11.22 2.79
C PRO A 238 7.09 -11.52 4.22
N VAL A 239 8.02 -11.89 5.10
CA VAL A 239 7.72 -12.29 6.49
C VAL A 239 7.02 -11.18 7.30
N ASP A 240 7.30 -9.92 7.02
CA ASP A 240 6.66 -8.77 7.67
C ASP A 240 5.18 -8.65 7.29
N LEU A 241 4.80 -8.93 6.05
CA LEU A 241 3.39 -8.99 5.64
C LEU A 241 2.70 -10.28 6.10
N ILE A 242 3.41 -11.41 6.22
CA ILE A 242 2.88 -12.63 6.83
C ILE A 242 2.48 -12.33 8.28
N LEU A 243 3.33 -11.64 9.03
CA LEU A 243 3.04 -11.21 10.40
C LEU A 243 1.91 -10.18 10.44
N SER A 244 1.99 -9.13 9.64
CA SER A 244 0.99 -8.04 9.58
C SER A 244 -0.40 -8.54 9.23
N GLY A 245 -0.50 -9.57 8.37
CA GLY A 245 -1.74 -10.23 8.00
C GLY A 245 -2.24 -11.28 8.99
N SER A 246 -1.53 -11.50 10.12
CA SER A 246 -1.82 -12.55 11.10
C SER A 246 -1.92 -13.95 10.48
N LEU A 247 -1.14 -14.22 9.43
CA LEU A 247 -1.28 -15.45 8.64
C LEU A 247 -0.82 -16.70 9.41
N SER A 248 -0.02 -16.55 10.47
CA SER A 248 0.35 -17.60 11.40
C SER A 248 -0.86 -18.27 12.11
N GLU A 249 -2.01 -17.60 12.16
CA GLU A 249 -3.23 -18.18 12.74
C GLU A 249 -3.93 -19.18 11.80
N VAL A 250 -3.60 -19.18 10.51
CA VAL A 250 -4.28 -19.94 9.45
C VAL A 250 -3.33 -20.67 8.51
N GLN A 251 -2.01 -20.56 8.71
CA GLN A 251 -0.96 -21.21 7.94
C GLN A 251 0.12 -21.76 8.86
N ASP A 252 0.50 -23.02 8.65
CA ASP A 252 1.46 -23.72 9.50
C ASP A 252 2.92 -23.56 9.03
N TYR A 253 3.15 -23.31 7.73
CA TYR A 253 4.49 -23.33 7.12
C TYR A 253 4.81 -22.03 6.37
N VAL A 254 6.06 -21.59 6.50
CA VAL A 254 6.75 -20.69 5.58
C VAL A 254 7.73 -21.54 4.77
N ASN A 255 7.43 -21.76 3.49
CA ASN A 255 8.34 -22.44 2.58
C ASN A 255 9.29 -21.38 2.01
N VAL A 256 10.59 -21.49 2.33
CA VAL A 256 11.61 -20.45 2.11
C VAL A 256 12.00 -20.43 0.63
N THR A 257 11.06 -20.02 -0.21
CA THR A 257 11.26 -19.91 -1.66
C THR A 257 12.14 -18.72 -2.03
N GLU A 258 12.11 -17.64 -1.26
CA GLU A 258 12.82 -16.38 -1.52
C GLU A 258 12.77 -15.98 -3.00
N HIS A 259 11.65 -16.30 -3.64
CA HIS A 259 11.49 -16.21 -5.10
C HIS A 259 11.52 -14.79 -5.63
N VAL A 260 11.24 -13.77 -4.79
CA VAL A 260 11.28 -12.37 -5.17
C VAL A 260 11.95 -11.52 -4.10
N TYR A 261 13.04 -10.87 -4.48
CA TYR A 261 13.58 -9.68 -3.83
C TYR A 261 12.99 -8.47 -4.56
N SER A 262 12.45 -7.50 -3.83
CA SER A 262 11.75 -6.36 -4.42
C SER A 262 11.86 -5.10 -3.56
N TRP A 263 11.50 -3.98 -4.18
CA TRP A 263 11.24 -2.73 -3.47
C TRP A 263 9.86 -2.20 -3.84
N ILE A 264 9.38 -1.26 -3.09
CA ILE A 264 8.15 -0.54 -3.36
C ILE A 264 8.37 0.94 -3.12
N TYR A 265 7.54 1.76 -3.74
CA TYR A 265 7.58 3.20 -3.57
C TYR A 265 6.43 3.71 -2.71
N VAL A 266 6.70 4.78 -1.96
CA VAL A 266 5.67 5.71 -1.50
C VAL A 266 5.48 6.73 -2.61
N VAL A 267 4.26 6.82 -3.10
CA VAL A 267 3.92 7.65 -4.26
C VAL A 267 2.83 8.65 -3.95
N VAL A 268 2.88 9.80 -4.60
CA VAL A 268 1.84 10.83 -4.59
C VAL A 268 1.34 11.06 -6.01
N GLY A 269 0.09 11.41 -6.21
CA GLY A 269 -0.43 11.76 -7.52
C GLY A 269 0.32 12.94 -8.14
N ASN A 270 0.59 12.86 -9.45
CA ASN A 270 1.30 13.92 -10.17
C ASN A 270 0.59 15.28 -10.06
N ASP A 271 -0.73 15.29 -10.17
CA ASP A 271 -1.53 16.51 -10.07
C ASP A 271 -1.43 17.11 -8.67
N GLN A 272 -1.61 16.27 -7.60
CA GLN A 272 -1.51 16.69 -6.21
C GLN A 272 -0.13 17.28 -5.89
N PHE A 273 0.94 16.64 -6.37
CA PHE A 273 2.30 17.14 -6.15
C PHE A 273 2.58 18.43 -6.91
N ASN A 274 2.14 18.53 -8.17
CA ASN A 274 2.38 19.70 -9.03
C ASN A 274 1.53 20.92 -8.63
N GLU A 275 0.44 20.74 -7.89
CA GLU A 275 -0.37 21.84 -7.33
C GLU A 275 0.32 22.54 -6.15
N LEU A 276 1.30 21.90 -5.51
CA LEU A 276 2.09 22.52 -4.46
C LEU A 276 3.01 23.63 -5.01
N SER A 277 3.29 24.62 -4.17
CA SER A 277 4.36 25.59 -4.47
C SER A 277 5.72 24.92 -4.55
N GLU A 278 6.67 25.49 -5.29
CA GLU A 278 8.05 24.98 -5.38
C GLU A 278 8.71 24.79 -3.99
N GLU A 279 8.40 25.67 -3.04
CA GLU A 279 8.88 25.60 -1.66
C GLU A 279 8.31 24.36 -0.95
N MET A 280 7.00 24.11 -1.09
CA MET A 280 6.35 22.93 -0.52
C MET A 280 6.81 21.62 -1.18
N GLN A 281 6.97 21.61 -2.52
CA GLN A 281 7.54 20.46 -3.22
C GLN A 281 8.93 20.10 -2.68
N THR A 282 9.78 21.12 -2.47
CA THR A 282 11.11 20.92 -1.87
C THR A 282 11.02 20.37 -0.46
N ALA A 283 10.12 20.91 0.38
CA ALA A 283 9.89 20.44 1.73
C ALA A 283 9.44 18.96 1.78
N VAL A 284 8.55 18.56 0.86
CA VAL A 284 8.09 17.17 0.71
C VAL A 284 9.24 16.24 0.30
N GLN A 285 10.09 16.66 -0.65
CA GLN A 285 11.24 15.88 -1.09
C GLN A 285 12.27 15.69 0.05
N GLU A 286 12.60 16.77 0.78
CA GLU A 286 13.49 16.68 1.95
C GLU A 286 12.91 15.78 3.06
N ALA A 287 11.59 15.84 3.30
CA ALA A 287 10.92 14.96 4.24
C ALA A 287 11.00 13.49 3.79
N ALA A 288 10.87 13.24 2.48
CA ALA A 288 10.96 11.91 1.88
C ALA A 288 12.37 11.29 2.06
N GLU A 289 13.44 12.06 1.84
CA GLU A 289 14.83 11.61 2.06
C GLU A 289 15.08 11.21 3.51
N GLU A 290 14.58 12.02 4.47
CA GLU A 290 14.71 11.72 5.90
C GLU A 290 13.86 10.49 6.30
N ALA A 291 12.63 10.38 5.77
CA ALA A 291 11.76 9.24 6.00
C ALA A 291 12.34 7.94 5.41
N GLN A 292 12.93 8.00 4.22
CA GLN A 292 13.61 6.84 3.63
C GLN A 292 14.75 6.34 4.52
N THR A 293 15.59 7.24 5.03
CA THR A 293 16.67 6.87 5.95
C THR A 293 16.11 6.17 7.19
N PHE A 294 15.06 6.72 7.78
CA PHE A 294 14.38 6.11 8.92
C PHE A 294 13.79 4.73 8.59
N GLY A 295 13.18 4.58 7.42
CA GLY A 295 12.59 3.30 6.98
C GLY A 295 13.64 2.22 6.72
N LEU A 296 14.80 2.57 6.19
CA LEU A 296 15.92 1.64 6.01
C LEU A 296 16.49 1.18 7.36
N ASP A 297 16.64 2.08 8.32
CA ASP A 297 17.07 1.74 9.70
C ASP A 297 16.06 0.78 10.38
N LEU A 298 14.75 0.99 10.19
CA LEU A 298 13.71 0.09 10.69
C LEU A 298 13.81 -1.29 10.03
N TYR A 299 13.96 -1.34 8.72
CA TYR A 299 14.11 -2.60 7.98
C TYR A 299 15.28 -3.43 8.52
N GLU A 300 16.46 -2.82 8.70
CA GLU A 300 17.64 -3.50 9.21
C GLU A 300 17.47 -4.01 10.66
N THR A 301 16.72 -3.29 11.48
CA THR A 301 16.56 -3.63 12.91
C THR A 301 15.41 -4.57 13.19
N GLU A 302 14.30 -4.51 12.44
CA GLU A 302 13.07 -5.26 12.75
C GLU A 302 12.97 -6.59 11.97
N THR A 303 13.53 -6.70 10.75
CA THR A 303 13.28 -7.87 9.88
C THR A 303 13.79 -9.20 10.51
N ALA A 304 14.93 -9.18 11.17
CA ALA A 304 15.48 -10.39 11.81
C ALA A 304 14.63 -10.89 12.98
N ASP A 305 13.96 -10.01 13.70
CA ASP A 305 13.11 -10.36 14.84
C ASP A 305 11.76 -10.94 14.38
N ILE A 306 11.25 -10.52 13.22
CA ILE A 306 9.96 -10.97 12.65
C ILE A 306 9.97 -12.48 12.35
N GLU A 307 11.03 -13.01 11.78
CA GLU A 307 11.13 -14.45 11.52
C GLU A 307 11.06 -15.26 12.83
N GLN A 308 11.74 -14.79 13.88
CA GLN A 308 11.67 -15.43 15.19
C GLN A 308 10.27 -15.33 15.80
N GLU A 309 9.59 -14.20 15.63
CA GLU A 309 8.22 -14.01 16.10
C GLU A 309 7.25 -14.98 15.42
N LEU A 310 7.32 -15.16 14.11
CA LEU A 310 6.50 -16.12 13.37
C LEU A 310 6.76 -17.57 13.85
N LYS A 311 8.02 -17.94 14.14
CA LYS A 311 8.37 -19.24 14.74
C LYS A 311 7.79 -19.39 16.14
N ASP A 312 7.83 -18.35 16.96
CA ASP A 312 7.26 -18.34 18.32
C ASP A 312 5.72 -18.43 18.28
N GLN A 313 5.09 -17.93 17.21
CA GLN A 313 3.66 -18.09 16.92
C GLN A 313 3.29 -19.47 16.37
N GLY A 314 4.28 -20.33 16.05
CA GLY A 314 4.10 -21.72 15.68
C GLY A 314 4.32 -22.05 14.22
N MET A 315 4.74 -21.09 13.36
CA MET A 315 5.06 -21.40 11.97
C MET A 315 6.39 -22.15 11.86
N GLU A 316 6.43 -23.18 11.01
CA GLU A 316 7.65 -23.90 10.65
C GLU A 316 8.22 -23.35 9.34
N PHE A 317 9.54 -23.10 9.33
CA PHE A 317 10.26 -22.63 8.15
C PHE A 317 10.89 -23.83 7.44
N ILE A 318 10.49 -24.06 6.20
CA ILE A 318 10.88 -25.20 5.38
C ILE A 318 11.83 -24.75 4.27
N GLU A 319 13.03 -25.33 4.26
CA GLU A 319 13.97 -25.16 3.15
C GLU A 319 13.42 -25.83 1.89
N VAL A 320 13.51 -25.15 0.75
CA VAL A 320 12.99 -25.62 -0.53
C VAL A 320 14.08 -25.72 -1.60
N ASP A 321 13.82 -26.43 -2.68
CA ASP A 321 14.68 -26.46 -3.87
C ASP A 321 14.45 -25.17 -4.71
N GLN A 322 15.11 -24.06 -4.30
CA GLN A 322 15.00 -22.77 -4.97
C GLN A 322 15.45 -22.83 -6.44
N GLU A 323 16.42 -23.69 -6.78
CA GLU A 323 16.88 -23.85 -8.18
C GLU A 323 15.78 -24.47 -9.05
N ALA A 324 15.06 -25.48 -8.53
CA ALA A 324 13.91 -26.06 -9.22
C ALA A 324 12.76 -25.06 -9.43
N PHE A 325 12.45 -24.21 -8.43
CA PHE A 325 11.49 -23.14 -8.58
C PHE A 325 11.91 -22.11 -9.62
N ALA A 326 13.18 -21.69 -9.60
CA ALA A 326 13.73 -20.76 -10.59
C ALA A 326 13.63 -21.32 -12.02
N GLU A 327 14.02 -22.59 -12.22
CA GLU A 327 13.92 -23.27 -13.51
C GLU A 327 12.47 -23.37 -14.00
N ALA A 328 11.52 -23.70 -13.10
CA ALA A 328 10.09 -23.84 -13.44
C ALA A 328 9.47 -22.50 -13.85
N MET A 329 9.91 -21.39 -13.29
CA MET A 329 9.37 -20.03 -13.56
C MET A 329 10.05 -19.34 -14.76
N GLN A 330 11.26 -19.75 -15.14
CA GLN A 330 12.11 -19.01 -16.08
C GLN A 330 11.47 -18.78 -17.46
N GLU A 331 10.79 -19.80 -18.04
CA GLU A 331 10.15 -19.67 -19.36
C GLU A 331 9.01 -18.65 -19.29
N ALA A 332 8.19 -18.71 -18.22
CA ALA A 332 7.09 -17.78 -18.02
C ALA A 332 7.58 -16.33 -17.83
N VAL A 333 8.68 -16.12 -17.10
CA VAL A 333 9.29 -14.78 -17.00
C VAL A 333 9.65 -14.24 -18.38
N GLN A 334 10.29 -15.06 -19.24
CA GLN A 334 10.69 -14.63 -20.58
C GLN A 334 9.51 -14.38 -21.52
N GLU A 335 8.41 -15.13 -21.37
CA GLU A 335 7.21 -14.98 -22.19
C GLU A 335 6.33 -13.81 -21.75
N SER A 336 6.38 -13.45 -20.45
CA SER A 336 5.53 -12.40 -19.88
C SER A 336 6.15 -10.99 -20.05
N LEU A 337 7.47 -10.89 -20.22
CA LEU A 337 8.16 -9.61 -20.39
C LEU A 337 8.19 -9.20 -21.88
N THR A 338 8.02 -7.91 -22.14
CA THR A 338 8.22 -7.32 -23.48
C THR A 338 9.69 -7.32 -23.88
N ASP A 339 9.98 -7.10 -25.17
CA ASP A 339 11.39 -7.00 -25.64
C ASP A 339 12.17 -5.91 -24.88
N GLU A 340 11.54 -4.75 -24.58
CA GLU A 340 12.16 -3.65 -23.84
C GLU A 340 12.42 -4.03 -22.37
N GLN A 341 11.48 -4.70 -21.72
CA GLN A 341 11.66 -5.21 -20.36
C GLN A 341 12.75 -6.31 -20.32
N LEU A 342 12.84 -7.17 -21.31
CA LEU A 342 13.88 -8.19 -21.39
C LEU A 342 15.29 -7.57 -21.50
N GLU A 343 15.45 -6.48 -22.24
CA GLU A 343 16.74 -5.76 -22.30
C GLU A 343 17.13 -5.19 -20.93
N LEU A 344 16.18 -4.67 -20.14
CA LEU A 344 16.44 -4.20 -18.79
C LEU A 344 16.69 -5.36 -17.82
N TYR A 345 15.92 -6.43 -17.93
CA TYR A 345 16.11 -7.65 -17.14
C TYR A 345 17.52 -8.26 -17.34
N GLU A 346 18.01 -8.30 -18.59
CA GLU A 346 19.38 -8.74 -18.89
C GLU A 346 20.43 -7.83 -18.22
N LYS A 347 20.21 -6.50 -18.22
CA LYS A 347 21.10 -5.55 -17.51
C LYS A 347 21.07 -5.76 -15.99
N ILE A 348 19.88 -6.03 -15.41
CA ILE A 348 19.77 -6.38 -14.00
C ILE A 348 20.62 -7.62 -13.69
N GLN A 349 20.50 -8.69 -14.48
CA GLN A 349 21.28 -9.91 -14.28
C GLN A 349 22.80 -9.71 -14.50
N GLU A 350 23.20 -8.80 -15.39
CA GLU A 350 24.60 -8.47 -15.62
C GLU A 350 25.22 -7.69 -14.47
N ALA A 351 24.45 -6.85 -13.80
CA ALA A 351 24.89 -6.07 -12.63
C ALA A 351 25.17 -6.94 -11.39
N ALA A 352 24.65 -8.17 -11.35
CA ALA A 352 24.90 -9.16 -10.29
C ALA A 352 26.31 -9.80 -10.37
N LYS A 353 27.08 -9.60 -11.45
CA LYS A 353 28.41 -10.22 -11.72
C LYS A 353 29.55 -9.33 -11.25
#